data_048d958cb376e1f8b878f21d0dc4653c
#
_entry.id   048d958cb376e1f8b878f21d0dc4653c
#
_cell.length_a   1.000
_cell.length_b   1.000
_cell.length_c   1.000
_cell.angle_alpha   90.00
_cell.angle_beta   90.00
_cell.angle_gamma   90.00
#
_symmetry.space_group_name_H-M   'P 1'
#
loop_
_entity.id
_entity.type
_entity.pdbx_description
1 polymer ?
#
loop_
_entity_poly.entity_id
_entity_poly.type
_entity_poly.pdbx_seq_one_letter_code
_entity_poly.pdbx_strand_id
1 'polypeptide(L)'
;MLSIEQDVDLQADAAVHKSELFRTPGLFLVRTMLAGAYIGIGVLIMVTAGGPLKQAGSPWAPLVQGLVFGVALTIVVIAGAELATSAMMILTQGVWRRRVAPGRAALVLLAVLAGNLLGSMVFAALVHASGVVAPGTPAGNTLAGMIEHKAATSDGQLFVRGILCNLLVCLAIWCAGRLESEGAKIAVVFACVMVFITSGFEHVVANMTTFSLGLFGGLPHATAGEFARNVLWVGLGNLVGGAVLVGAPYAYGAGRGRAHAQASAHDEADVLVEVGAGRDTGL
;
A
#
# COMPACT_ATOMS: atom_id res chain seq x y z
N MET A 1 -4.10 20.98 7.22
CA MET A 1 -3.16 19.84 7.09
C MET A 1 -2.80 19.33 8.48
N LEU A 2 -2.93 18.04 8.77
CA LEU A 2 -2.57 17.47 10.07
C LEU A 2 -1.05 17.58 10.34
N SER A 3 -0.67 17.73 11.62
CA SER A 3 0.72 17.59 12.05
C SER A 3 1.20 16.13 11.86
N ILE A 4 2.52 15.92 11.86
CA ILE A 4 3.09 14.56 11.78
C ILE A 4 2.60 13.69 12.93
N GLU A 5 2.53 14.25 14.13
CA GLU A 5 2.07 13.54 15.32
C GLU A 5 0.60 13.15 15.25
N GLN A 6 -0.26 14.08 14.84
CA GLN A 6 -1.69 13.82 14.66
C GLN A 6 -1.94 12.72 13.63
N ASP A 7 -1.17 12.68 12.53
CA ASP A 7 -1.34 11.64 11.51
C ASP A 7 -0.81 10.28 12.01
N VAL A 8 0.31 10.22 12.76
CA VAL A 8 0.76 8.96 13.38
C VAL A 8 -0.29 8.42 14.36
N ASP A 9 -0.94 9.30 15.13
CA ASP A 9 -1.99 8.87 16.05
C ASP A 9 -3.24 8.39 15.28
N LEU A 10 -3.63 9.06 14.19
CA LEU A 10 -4.71 8.63 13.29
C LEU A 10 -4.43 7.24 12.69
N GLN A 11 -3.20 7.01 12.22
CA GLN A 11 -2.80 5.70 11.68
C GLN A 11 -2.76 4.63 12.76
N ALA A 12 -2.35 4.98 13.99
CA ALA A 12 -2.39 4.06 15.12
C ALA A 12 -3.83 3.68 15.52
N ASP A 13 -4.79 4.61 15.44
CA ASP A 13 -6.22 4.32 15.61
C ASP A 13 -6.75 3.44 14.48
N ALA A 14 -6.33 3.68 13.24
CA ALA A 14 -6.65 2.81 12.12
C ALA A 14 -6.10 1.39 12.32
N ALA A 15 -4.93 1.22 12.94
CA ALA A 15 -4.39 -0.09 13.30
C ALA A 15 -5.27 -0.83 14.32
N VAL A 16 -5.77 -0.11 15.33
CA VAL A 16 -6.73 -0.66 16.30
C VAL A 16 -8.00 -1.11 15.59
N HIS A 17 -8.58 -0.25 14.74
CA HIS A 17 -9.78 -0.57 13.98
C HIS A 17 -9.59 -1.83 13.12
N LYS A 18 -8.46 -1.97 12.40
CA LYS A 18 -8.14 -3.20 11.64
C LYS A 18 -8.07 -4.44 12.53
N SER A 19 -7.49 -4.30 13.73
CA SER A 19 -7.40 -5.39 14.71
C SER A 19 -8.78 -5.79 15.27
N GLU A 20 -9.68 -4.83 15.47
CA GLU A 20 -11.07 -5.07 15.90
C GLU A 20 -11.90 -5.69 14.77
N LEU A 21 -11.79 -5.17 13.56
CA LEU A 21 -12.47 -5.71 12.38
C LEU A 21 -12.12 -7.18 12.15
N PHE A 22 -10.90 -7.60 12.47
CA PHE A 22 -10.47 -9.01 12.41
C PHE A 22 -11.26 -9.93 13.37
N ARG A 23 -11.94 -9.37 14.39
CA ARG A 23 -12.84 -10.13 15.28
C ARG A 23 -14.21 -10.39 14.64
N THR A 24 -14.50 -9.74 13.51
CA THR A 24 -15.74 -9.91 12.74
C THR A 24 -15.40 -10.58 11.39
N PRO A 25 -15.17 -11.92 11.36
CA PRO A 25 -14.50 -12.58 10.26
C PRO A 25 -15.20 -12.42 8.91
N GLY A 26 -16.52 -12.40 8.87
CA GLY A 26 -17.27 -12.20 7.63
C GLY A 26 -17.03 -10.83 7.02
N LEU A 27 -17.16 -9.76 7.80
CA LEU A 27 -16.94 -8.39 7.34
C LEU A 27 -15.46 -8.14 6.98
N PHE A 28 -14.54 -8.69 7.80
CA PHE A 28 -13.11 -8.63 7.52
C PHE A 28 -12.76 -9.29 6.19
N LEU A 29 -13.27 -10.51 5.95
CA LEU A 29 -13.05 -11.23 4.71
C LEU A 29 -13.56 -10.43 3.50
N VAL A 30 -14.79 -9.90 3.58
CA VAL A 30 -15.36 -9.09 2.49
C VAL A 30 -14.47 -7.88 2.19
N ARG A 31 -14.08 -7.09 3.19
CA ARG A 31 -13.27 -5.88 2.97
C ARG A 31 -11.88 -6.19 2.41
N THR A 32 -11.27 -7.29 2.85
CA THR A 32 -9.96 -7.71 2.33
C THR A 32 -10.06 -8.25 0.91
N MET A 33 -11.10 -9.04 0.59
CA MET A 33 -11.34 -9.53 -0.78
C MET A 33 -11.62 -8.36 -1.74
N LEU A 34 -12.42 -7.38 -1.32
CA LEU A 34 -12.68 -6.18 -2.13
C LEU A 34 -11.39 -5.44 -2.48
N ALA A 35 -10.44 -5.29 -1.55
CA ALA A 35 -9.17 -4.65 -1.85
C ALA A 35 -8.36 -5.41 -2.91
N GLY A 36 -8.31 -6.74 -2.84
CA GLY A 36 -7.68 -7.57 -3.86
C GLY A 36 -8.33 -7.39 -5.24
N ALA A 37 -9.66 -7.40 -5.29
CA ALA A 37 -10.42 -7.17 -6.52
C ALA A 37 -10.20 -5.75 -7.09
N TYR A 38 -10.18 -4.70 -6.25
CA TYR A 38 -9.97 -3.32 -6.69
C TYR A 38 -8.56 -3.09 -7.24
N ILE A 39 -7.55 -3.69 -6.62
CA ILE A 39 -6.20 -3.69 -7.22
C ILE A 39 -6.19 -4.47 -8.54
N GLY A 40 -6.98 -5.53 -8.63
CA GLY A 40 -7.20 -6.28 -9.88
C GLY A 40 -7.79 -5.42 -11.01
N ILE A 41 -8.71 -4.49 -10.70
CA ILE A 41 -9.21 -3.50 -11.68
C ILE A 41 -8.06 -2.69 -12.26
N GLY A 42 -7.09 -2.27 -11.43
CA GLY A 42 -5.90 -1.58 -11.90
C GLY A 42 -5.04 -2.43 -12.83
N VAL A 43 -4.87 -3.72 -12.53
CA VAL A 43 -4.17 -4.63 -13.43
C VAL A 43 -4.90 -4.78 -14.75
N LEU A 44 -6.23 -4.93 -14.72
CA LEU A 44 -7.05 -5.04 -15.92
C LEU A 44 -6.92 -3.80 -16.82
N ILE A 45 -7.16 -2.61 -16.27
CA ILE A 45 -7.11 -1.38 -17.07
C ILE A 45 -5.68 -1.11 -17.58
N MET A 46 -4.65 -1.48 -16.80
CA MET A 46 -3.25 -1.35 -17.21
C MET A 46 -2.93 -2.19 -18.44
N VAL A 47 -3.39 -3.45 -18.52
CA VAL A 47 -3.14 -4.32 -19.68
C VAL A 47 -4.05 -3.98 -20.85
N THR A 48 -5.29 -3.52 -20.64
CA THR A 48 -6.22 -3.17 -21.71
C THR A 48 -5.89 -1.82 -22.35
N ALA A 49 -5.55 -0.79 -21.57
CA ALA A 49 -5.16 0.52 -22.08
C ALA A 49 -3.72 0.55 -22.60
N GLY A 50 -2.80 -0.10 -21.90
CA GLY A 50 -1.39 -0.15 -22.28
C GLY A 50 -1.08 -1.18 -23.37
N GLY A 51 -1.91 -2.21 -23.52
CA GLY A 51 -1.69 -3.30 -24.46
C GLY A 51 -1.53 -2.86 -25.92
N PRO A 52 -2.47 -2.11 -26.48
CA PRO A 52 -2.35 -1.59 -27.85
C PRO A 52 -1.10 -0.72 -28.06
N LEU A 53 -0.76 0.10 -27.08
CA LEU A 53 0.44 0.95 -27.13
C LEU A 53 1.72 0.10 -27.12
N LYS A 54 1.76 -0.93 -26.28
CA LYS A 54 2.90 -1.85 -26.19
C LYS A 54 3.06 -2.65 -27.48
N GLN A 55 1.96 -3.11 -28.06
CA GLN A 55 1.95 -3.81 -29.34
C GLN A 55 2.44 -2.92 -30.48
N ALA A 56 2.11 -1.61 -30.46
CA ALA A 56 2.60 -0.63 -31.41
C ALA A 56 4.04 -0.15 -31.15
N GLY A 57 4.75 -0.69 -30.15
CA GLY A 57 6.11 -0.28 -29.80
C GLY A 57 6.19 1.14 -29.21
N SER A 58 5.09 1.69 -28.70
CA SER A 58 5.03 3.06 -28.22
C SER A 58 5.86 3.22 -26.93
N PRO A 59 6.76 4.22 -26.85
CA PRO A 59 7.51 4.51 -25.62
C PRO A 59 6.64 5.07 -24.49
N TRP A 60 5.40 5.48 -24.79
CA TRP A 60 4.45 6.01 -23.81
C TRP A 60 3.67 4.92 -23.05
N ALA A 61 3.77 3.65 -23.47
CA ALA A 61 3.03 2.56 -22.83
C ALA A 61 3.21 2.50 -21.30
N PRO A 62 4.43 2.60 -20.73
CA PRO A 62 4.61 2.58 -19.26
C PRO A 62 3.93 3.76 -18.56
N LEU A 63 3.99 4.96 -19.13
CA LEU A 63 3.36 6.14 -18.55
C LEU A 63 1.83 6.01 -18.54
N VAL A 64 1.23 5.56 -19.66
CA VAL A 64 -0.22 5.33 -19.73
C VAL A 64 -0.64 4.26 -18.74
N GLN A 65 0.10 3.16 -18.63
CA GLN A 65 -0.14 2.12 -17.63
C GLN A 65 -0.12 2.69 -16.20
N GLY A 66 0.84 3.54 -15.88
CA GLY A 66 0.94 4.20 -14.58
C GLY A 66 -0.24 5.14 -14.30
N LEU A 67 -0.61 5.94 -15.28
CA LEU A 67 -1.75 6.86 -15.16
C LEU A 67 -3.06 6.12 -14.88
N VAL A 68 -3.39 5.11 -15.67
CA VAL A 68 -4.68 4.40 -15.52
C VAL A 68 -4.74 3.55 -14.25
N PHE A 69 -3.61 3.03 -13.76
CA PHE A 69 -3.58 2.22 -12.54
C PHE A 69 -3.94 3.02 -11.28
N GLY A 70 -3.80 4.35 -11.30
CA GLY A 70 -4.15 5.22 -10.17
C GLY A 70 -5.57 5.02 -9.65
N VAL A 71 -6.51 4.61 -10.50
CA VAL A 71 -7.89 4.31 -10.12
C VAL A 71 -7.99 3.22 -9.05
N ALA A 72 -7.10 2.23 -9.07
CA ALA A 72 -7.15 1.08 -8.18
C ALA A 72 -6.98 1.47 -6.71
N LEU A 73 -5.88 2.17 -6.37
CA LEU A 73 -5.64 2.60 -5.00
C LEU A 73 -6.65 3.66 -4.55
N THR A 74 -7.11 4.51 -5.46
CA THR A 74 -8.16 5.49 -5.18
C THR A 74 -9.46 4.81 -4.76
N ILE A 75 -9.91 3.78 -5.48
CA ILE A 75 -11.10 3.00 -5.10
C ILE A 75 -10.88 2.30 -3.75
N VAL A 76 -9.72 1.67 -3.53
CA VAL A 76 -9.41 1.03 -2.24
C VAL A 76 -9.59 2.00 -1.07
N VAL A 77 -9.04 3.21 -1.19
CA VAL A 77 -9.10 4.23 -0.14
C VAL A 77 -10.53 4.75 0.06
N ILE A 78 -11.20 5.16 -1.02
CA ILE A 78 -12.52 5.80 -0.94
C ILE A 78 -13.61 4.79 -0.55
N ALA A 79 -13.55 3.56 -1.08
CA ALA A 79 -14.50 2.51 -0.75
C ALA A 79 -14.23 1.83 0.61
N GLY A 80 -13.14 2.16 1.30
CA GLY A 80 -12.82 1.63 2.62
C GLY A 80 -12.45 0.15 2.63
N ALA A 81 -11.76 -0.32 1.60
CA ALA A 81 -11.29 -1.71 1.53
C ALA A 81 -9.95 -1.88 2.28
N GLU A 82 -9.68 -3.12 2.74
CA GLU A 82 -8.52 -3.44 3.57
C GLU A 82 -7.36 -3.99 2.73
N LEU A 83 -6.37 -3.14 2.45
CA LEU A 83 -5.21 -3.47 1.62
C LEU A 83 -3.97 -3.81 2.46
N ALA A 84 -3.29 -4.90 2.12
CA ALA A 84 -2.12 -5.39 2.85
C ALA A 84 -0.94 -4.41 2.80
N THR A 85 -0.67 -3.79 1.66
CA THR A 85 0.48 -2.91 1.49
C THR A 85 0.39 -1.65 2.35
N SER A 86 -0.76 -1.00 2.46
CA SER A 86 -0.98 0.10 3.40
C SER A 86 -1.01 -0.37 4.85
N ALA A 87 -1.54 -1.58 5.12
CA ALA A 87 -1.55 -2.15 6.45
C ALA A 87 -0.14 -2.37 7.02
N MET A 88 0.88 -2.60 6.18
CA MET A 88 2.28 -2.73 6.60
C MET A 88 2.78 -1.48 7.34
N MET A 89 2.45 -0.28 6.86
CA MET A 89 2.76 0.99 7.54
C MET A 89 1.87 1.21 8.77
N ILE A 90 0.56 1.08 8.58
CA ILE A 90 -0.47 1.38 9.59
C ILE A 90 -0.27 0.53 10.84
N LEU A 91 -0.12 -0.79 10.68
CA LEU A 91 0.10 -1.71 11.81
C LEU A 91 1.43 -1.46 12.50
N THR A 92 2.48 -1.08 11.76
CA THR A 92 3.78 -0.70 12.34
C THR A 92 3.64 0.51 13.25
N GLN A 93 2.91 1.54 12.84
CA GLN A 93 2.66 2.72 13.66
C GLN A 93 1.79 2.39 14.88
N GLY A 94 0.80 1.50 14.74
CA GLY A 94 0.00 0.98 15.85
C GLY A 94 0.84 0.24 16.90
N VAL A 95 1.79 -0.58 16.46
CA VAL A 95 2.75 -1.28 17.34
C VAL A 95 3.68 -0.29 18.01
N TRP A 96 4.22 0.67 17.27
CA TRP A 96 5.12 1.71 17.78
C TRP A 96 4.45 2.55 18.89
N ARG A 97 3.19 2.90 18.68
CA ARG A 97 2.35 3.62 19.68
C ARG A 97 1.83 2.70 20.79
N ARG A 98 2.20 1.42 20.81
CA ARG A 98 1.77 0.40 21.80
C ARG A 98 0.25 0.21 21.87
N ARG A 99 -0.49 0.54 20.77
CA ARG A 99 -1.94 0.36 20.69
C ARG A 99 -2.33 -1.03 20.19
N VAL A 100 -1.42 -1.70 19.46
CA VAL A 100 -1.60 -3.06 18.96
C VAL A 100 -0.37 -3.89 19.32
N ALA A 101 -0.57 -5.11 19.83
CA ALA A 101 0.52 -6.02 20.12
C ALA A 101 1.19 -6.52 18.82
N PRO A 102 2.54 -6.68 18.77
CA PRO A 102 3.26 -7.10 17.56
C PRO A 102 2.73 -8.40 16.94
N GLY A 103 2.49 -9.44 17.77
CA GLY A 103 1.94 -10.71 17.30
C GLY A 103 0.54 -10.57 16.71
N ARG A 104 -0.30 -9.68 17.28
CA ARG A 104 -1.63 -9.39 16.73
C ARG A 104 -1.52 -8.65 15.40
N ALA A 105 -0.63 -7.67 15.28
CA ALA A 105 -0.38 -6.95 14.04
C ALA A 105 0.09 -7.89 12.91
N ALA A 106 1.03 -8.81 13.21
CA ALA A 106 1.48 -9.81 12.24
C ALA A 106 0.34 -10.74 11.79
N LEU A 107 -0.48 -11.24 12.73
CA LEU A 107 -1.62 -12.09 12.40
C LEU A 107 -2.64 -11.36 11.52
N VAL A 108 -2.98 -10.11 11.85
CA VAL A 108 -3.90 -9.28 11.05
C VAL A 108 -3.34 -9.05 9.66
N LEU A 109 -2.05 -8.72 9.53
CA LEU A 109 -1.41 -8.51 8.22
C LEU A 109 -1.44 -9.75 7.35
N LEU A 110 -1.13 -10.93 7.91
CA LEU A 110 -1.20 -12.20 7.18
C LEU A 110 -2.64 -12.51 6.73
N ALA A 111 -3.62 -12.25 7.58
CA ALA A 111 -5.03 -12.45 7.23
C ALA A 111 -5.50 -11.46 6.13
N VAL A 112 -5.03 -10.20 6.16
CA VAL A 112 -5.30 -9.22 5.08
C VAL A 112 -4.68 -9.70 3.77
N LEU A 113 -3.42 -10.18 3.79
CA LEU A 113 -2.76 -10.74 2.60
C LEU A 113 -3.56 -11.91 2.01
N ALA A 114 -4.00 -12.84 2.86
CA ALA A 114 -4.81 -13.98 2.42
C ALA A 114 -6.15 -13.54 1.81
N GLY A 115 -6.84 -12.58 2.42
CA GLY A 115 -8.08 -12.04 1.88
C GLY A 115 -7.88 -11.28 0.56
N ASN A 116 -6.79 -10.48 0.44
CA ASN A 116 -6.43 -9.83 -0.82
C ASN A 116 -6.15 -10.86 -1.92
N LEU A 117 -5.45 -11.95 -1.61
CA LEU A 117 -5.21 -13.04 -2.55
C LEU A 117 -6.53 -13.67 -3.04
N LEU A 118 -7.43 -14.01 -2.13
CA LEU A 118 -8.73 -14.56 -2.49
C LEU A 118 -9.54 -13.61 -3.39
N GLY A 119 -9.59 -12.33 -3.06
CA GLY A 119 -10.24 -11.31 -3.86
C GLY A 119 -9.62 -11.14 -5.24
N SER A 120 -8.28 -11.15 -5.32
CA SER A 120 -7.54 -11.13 -6.58
C SER A 120 -7.84 -12.34 -7.45
N MET A 121 -7.91 -13.54 -6.87
CA MET A 121 -8.25 -14.76 -7.58
C MET A 121 -9.68 -14.76 -8.12
N VAL A 122 -10.66 -14.37 -7.29
CA VAL A 122 -12.06 -14.25 -7.73
C VAL A 122 -12.21 -13.25 -8.86
N PHE A 123 -11.60 -12.07 -8.75
CA PHE A 123 -11.61 -11.07 -9.81
C PHE A 123 -10.92 -11.59 -11.08
N ALA A 124 -9.76 -12.22 -10.95
CA ALA A 124 -9.05 -12.81 -12.07
C ALA A 124 -9.87 -13.90 -12.79
N ALA A 125 -10.61 -14.73 -12.05
CA ALA A 125 -11.49 -15.73 -12.63
C ALA A 125 -12.62 -15.10 -13.47
N LEU A 126 -13.23 -14.01 -12.98
CA LEU A 126 -14.26 -13.25 -13.72
C LEU A 126 -13.69 -12.60 -14.98
N VAL A 127 -12.51 -11.99 -14.88
CA VAL A 127 -11.83 -11.37 -16.04
C VAL A 127 -11.42 -12.43 -17.07
N HIS A 128 -10.90 -13.58 -16.63
CA HIS A 128 -10.59 -14.69 -17.52
C HIS A 128 -11.84 -15.19 -18.26
N ALA A 129 -12.93 -15.42 -17.54
CA ALA A 129 -14.19 -15.85 -18.11
C ALA A 129 -14.80 -14.84 -19.10
N SER A 130 -14.51 -13.55 -18.93
CA SER A 130 -14.96 -12.49 -19.86
C SER A 130 -14.24 -12.48 -21.21
N GLY A 131 -13.12 -13.17 -21.35
CA GLY A 131 -12.32 -13.23 -22.57
C GLY A 131 -11.51 -11.96 -22.91
N VAL A 132 -11.56 -10.91 -22.07
CA VAL A 132 -10.88 -9.63 -22.36
C VAL A 132 -9.36 -9.78 -22.45
N VAL A 133 -8.78 -10.69 -21.67
CA VAL A 133 -7.33 -10.99 -21.67
C VAL A 133 -7.00 -12.31 -22.38
N ALA A 134 -7.83 -12.71 -23.35
CA ALA A 134 -7.59 -13.93 -24.11
C ALA A 134 -6.25 -13.88 -24.86
N PRO A 135 -5.57 -15.05 -25.05
CA PRO A 135 -4.36 -15.12 -25.85
C PRO A 135 -4.55 -14.51 -27.25
N GLY A 136 -3.54 -13.78 -27.73
CA GLY A 136 -3.60 -13.08 -29.02
C GLY A 136 -4.23 -11.68 -28.97
N THR A 137 -4.97 -11.33 -27.94
CA THR A 137 -5.41 -9.94 -27.73
C THR A 137 -4.25 -9.06 -27.26
N PRO A 138 -4.25 -7.74 -27.54
CA PRO A 138 -3.22 -6.83 -27.02
C PRO A 138 -3.06 -6.89 -25.50
N ALA A 139 -4.18 -7.03 -24.77
CA ALA A 139 -4.19 -7.19 -23.32
C ALA A 139 -3.58 -8.52 -22.86
N GLY A 140 -3.98 -9.64 -23.49
CA GLY A 140 -3.43 -10.96 -23.19
C GLY A 140 -1.94 -11.08 -23.49
N ASN A 141 -1.49 -10.54 -24.61
CA ASN A 141 -0.06 -10.52 -24.97
C ASN A 141 0.75 -9.66 -23.97
N THR A 142 0.19 -8.55 -23.53
CA THR A 142 0.81 -7.69 -22.50
C THR A 142 0.91 -8.42 -21.18
N LEU A 143 -0.14 -9.11 -20.76
CA LEU A 143 -0.16 -9.93 -19.55
C LEU A 143 0.90 -11.04 -19.60
N ALA A 144 1.00 -11.77 -20.72
CA ALA A 144 2.02 -12.81 -20.93
C ALA A 144 3.45 -12.25 -20.81
N GLY A 145 3.74 -11.13 -21.48
CA GLY A 145 5.04 -10.47 -21.38
C GLY A 145 5.35 -9.92 -19.99
N MET A 146 4.35 -9.51 -19.21
CA MET A 146 4.55 -9.12 -17.81
C MET A 146 4.95 -10.32 -16.95
N ILE A 147 4.31 -11.47 -17.11
CA ILE A 147 4.61 -12.70 -16.35
C ILE A 147 6.01 -13.20 -16.69
N GLU A 148 6.36 -13.25 -17.98
CA GLU A 148 7.69 -13.62 -18.47
C GLU A 148 8.77 -12.71 -17.84
N HIS A 149 8.57 -11.39 -17.87
CA HIS A 149 9.50 -10.45 -17.25
C HIS A 149 9.67 -10.69 -15.75
N LYS A 150 8.57 -10.95 -15.02
CA LYS A 150 8.60 -11.23 -13.57
C LYS A 150 9.33 -12.54 -13.26
N ALA A 151 9.14 -13.58 -14.08
CA ALA A 151 9.84 -14.84 -13.94
C ALA A 151 11.35 -14.71 -14.21
N ALA A 152 11.74 -13.89 -15.19
CA ALA A 152 13.14 -13.61 -15.52
C ALA A 152 13.84 -12.67 -14.52
N THR A 153 13.09 -11.93 -13.69
CA THR A 153 13.65 -10.97 -12.72
C THR A 153 14.24 -11.72 -11.52
N SER A 154 15.47 -11.37 -11.11
CA SER A 154 16.13 -12.00 -9.94
C SER A 154 15.41 -11.67 -8.62
N ASP A 155 15.57 -12.54 -7.62
CA ASP A 155 14.97 -12.40 -6.29
C ASP A 155 15.35 -11.07 -5.62
N GLY A 156 16.62 -10.68 -5.69
CA GLY A 156 17.09 -9.41 -5.17
C GLY A 156 16.44 -8.20 -5.85
N GLN A 157 16.25 -8.26 -7.18
CA GLN A 157 15.56 -7.20 -7.91
C GLN A 157 14.07 -7.14 -7.57
N LEU A 158 13.39 -8.30 -7.44
CA LEU A 158 11.99 -8.36 -6.98
C LEU A 158 11.84 -7.74 -5.60
N PHE A 159 12.74 -8.06 -4.68
CA PHE A 159 12.75 -7.51 -3.33
C PHE A 159 12.93 -5.98 -3.32
N VAL A 160 13.96 -5.46 -4.01
CA VAL A 160 14.21 -4.01 -4.05
C VAL A 160 13.10 -3.24 -4.76
N ARG A 161 12.58 -3.76 -5.89
CA ARG A 161 11.40 -3.18 -6.57
C ARG A 161 10.17 -3.20 -5.66
N GLY A 162 10.03 -4.23 -4.82
CA GLY A 162 9.02 -4.29 -3.77
C GLY A 162 9.18 -3.17 -2.74
N ILE A 163 10.38 -2.93 -2.24
CA ILE A 163 10.68 -1.82 -1.30
C ILE A 163 10.24 -0.49 -1.89
N LEU A 164 10.69 -0.17 -3.10
CA LEU A 164 10.43 1.12 -3.76
C LEU A 164 8.94 1.31 -4.09
N CYS A 165 8.25 0.24 -4.45
CA CYS A 165 6.81 0.28 -4.66
C CYS A 165 6.07 0.66 -3.39
N ASN A 166 6.28 -0.07 -2.30
CA ASN A 166 5.47 0.15 -1.09
C ASN A 166 5.88 1.39 -0.29
N LEU A 167 7.10 1.90 -0.49
CA LEU A 167 7.43 3.25 -0.06
C LEU A 167 6.45 4.27 -0.67
N LEU A 168 6.21 4.20 -1.99
CA LEU A 168 5.29 5.12 -2.68
C LEU A 168 3.82 4.89 -2.32
N VAL A 169 3.38 3.63 -2.20
CA VAL A 169 2.01 3.31 -1.76
C VAL A 169 1.75 3.84 -0.35
N CYS A 170 2.68 3.65 0.57
CA CYS A 170 2.54 4.15 1.93
C CYS A 170 2.64 5.68 2.01
N LEU A 171 3.49 6.31 1.19
CA LEU A 171 3.52 7.78 1.06
C LEU A 171 2.20 8.31 0.51
N ALA A 172 1.56 7.63 -0.46
CA ALA A 172 0.24 8.02 -0.96
C ALA A 172 -0.80 8.07 0.17
N ILE A 173 -0.86 7.02 1.01
CA ILE A 173 -1.79 6.94 2.14
C ILE A 173 -1.43 7.96 3.23
N TRP A 174 -0.16 8.08 3.56
CA TRP A 174 0.36 9.05 4.52
C TRP A 174 0.01 10.48 4.12
N CYS A 175 0.33 10.88 2.89
CA CYS A 175 0.02 12.22 2.41
C CYS A 175 -1.50 12.47 2.32
N ALA A 176 -2.27 11.49 1.85
CA ALA A 176 -3.73 11.61 1.78
C ALA A 176 -4.37 11.80 3.17
N GLY A 177 -3.86 11.12 4.21
CA GLY A 177 -4.31 11.29 5.60
C GLY A 177 -4.12 12.71 6.13
N ARG A 178 -3.08 13.42 5.68
CA ARG A 178 -2.74 14.78 6.11
C ARG A 178 -3.48 15.89 5.37
N LEU A 179 -4.03 15.59 4.19
CA LEU A 179 -4.77 16.55 3.36
C LEU A 179 -6.23 16.62 3.77
N GLU A 180 -6.86 17.78 3.56
CA GLU A 180 -8.29 18.01 3.83
C GLU A 180 -9.13 17.90 2.54
N SER A 181 -8.60 18.42 1.43
CA SER A 181 -9.30 18.42 0.14
C SER A 181 -9.34 17.01 -0.47
N GLU A 182 -10.53 16.52 -0.80
CA GLU A 182 -10.71 15.21 -1.46
C GLU A 182 -10.03 15.14 -2.83
N GLY A 183 -10.07 16.24 -3.60
CA GLY A 183 -9.36 16.32 -4.87
C GLY A 183 -7.83 16.22 -4.71
N ALA A 184 -7.27 16.86 -3.66
CA ALA A 184 -5.84 16.77 -3.37
C ALA A 184 -5.44 15.35 -2.92
N LYS A 185 -6.27 14.66 -2.14
CA LYS A 185 -6.07 13.26 -1.75
C LYS A 185 -6.01 12.36 -3.00
N ILE A 186 -6.97 12.50 -3.90
CA ILE A 186 -7.00 11.74 -5.15
C ILE A 186 -5.74 12.04 -5.98
N ALA A 187 -5.36 13.30 -6.14
CA ALA A 187 -4.21 13.69 -6.94
C ALA A 187 -2.89 13.08 -6.42
N VAL A 188 -2.65 13.10 -5.10
CA VAL A 188 -1.43 12.52 -4.52
C VAL A 188 -1.41 11.00 -4.64
N VAL A 189 -2.56 10.34 -4.48
CA VAL A 189 -2.68 8.89 -4.68
C VAL A 189 -2.34 8.54 -6.14
N PHE A 190 -2.94 9.22 -7.11
CA PHE A 190 -2.65 9.01 -8.52
C PHE A 190 -1.18 9.26 -8.86
N ALA A 191 -0.58 10.35 -8.35
CA ALA A 191 0.81 10.68 -8.61
C ALA A 191 1.76 9.58 -8.10
N CYS A 192 1.60 9.13 -6.86
CA CYS A 192 2.44 8.07 -6.29
C CYS A 192 2.29 6.74 -7.06
N VAL A 193 1.06 6.40 -7.43
CA VAL A 193 0.78 5.17 -8.20
C VAL A 193 1.37 5.27 -9.62
N MET A 194 1.21 6.40 -10.29
CA MET A 194 1.81 6.64 -11.60
C MET A 194 3.33 6.42 -11.55
N VAL A 195 4.00 6.95 -10.54
CA VAL A 195 5.46 6.81 -10.39
C VAL A 195 5.85 5.34 -10.24
N PHE A 196 5.24 4.57 -9.35
CA PHE A 196 5.71 3.21 -9.10
C PHE A 196 5.40 2.26 -10.28
N ILE A 197 4.26 2.42 -10.96
CA ILE A 197 3.92 1.60 -12.15
C ILE A 197 4.84 1.94 -13.32
N THR A 198 4.99 3.24 -13.62
CA THR A 198 5.84 3.70 -14.73
C THR A 198 7.30 3.27 -14.55
N SER A 199 7.77 3.24 -13.30
CA SER A 199 9.13 2.79 -12.95
C SER A 199 9.31 1.27 -12.92
N GLY A 200 8.25 0.48 -13.11
CA GLY A 200 8.30 -0.99 -13.10
C GLY A 200 8.57 -1.57 -11.71
N PHE A 201 8.11 -0.90 -10.64
CA PHE A 201 8.19 -1.41 -9.28
C PHE A 201 7.12 -2.47 -9.02
N GLU A 202 7.32 -3.28 -7.99
CA GLU A 202 6.57 -4.52 -7.78
C GLU A 202 5.61 -4.41 -6.58
N HIS A 203 4.32 -4.59 -6.86
CA HIS A 203 3.24 -4.56 -5.86
C HIS A 203 2.68 -5.97 -5.64
N VAL A 204 2.82 -6.51 -4.43
CA VAL A 204 2.47 -7.90 -4.13
C VAL A 204 1.01 -8.24 -4.47
N VAL A 205 0.05 -7.37 -4.14
CA VAL A 205 -1.37 -7.62 -4.41
C VAL A 205 -1.71 -7.51 -5.90
N ALA A 206 -1.07 -6.59 -6.64
CA ALA A 206 -1.20 -6.54 -8.10
C ALA A 206 -0.65 -7.82 -8.76
N ASN A 207 0.46 -8.33 -8.24
CA ASN A 207 1.04 -9.58 -8.71
C ASN A 207 0.15 -10.78 -8.42
N MET A 208 -0.59 -10.79 -7.31
CA MET A 208 -1.61 -11.81 -7.04
C MET A 208 -2.63 -11.90 -8.18
N THR A 209 -3.16 -10.77 -8.66
CA THR A 209 -4.07 -10.76 -9.81
C THR A 209 -3.36 -11.17 -11.11
N THR A 210 -2.16 -10.62 -11.37
CA THR A 210 -1.39 -10.91 -12.59
C THR A 210 -1.11 -12.40 -12.74
N PHE A 211 -0.58 -13.04 -11.69
CA PHE A 211 -0.31 -14.49 -11.72
C PHE A 211 -1.58 -15.34 -11.72
N SER A 212 -2.64 -14.93 -11.03
CA SER A 212 -3.91 -15.63 -11.08
C SER A 212 -4.51 -15.64 -12.49
N LEU A 213 -4.48 -14.51 -13.20
CA LEU A 213 -4.88 -14.43 -14.61
C LEU A 213 -4.02 -15.33 -15.49
N GLY A 214 -2.71 -15.35 -15.26
CA GLY A 214 -1.80 -16.21 -16.00
C GLY A 214 -2.04 -17.69 -15.77
N LEU A 215 -2.28 -18.11 -14.52
CA LEU A 215 -2.59 -19.48 -14.15
C LEU A 215 -3.92 -19.95 -14.79
N PHE A 216 -4.97 -19.13 -14.71
CA PHE A 216 -6.25 -19.44 -15.32
C PHE A 216 -6.19 -19.49 -16.85
N GLY A 217 -5.36 -18.60 -17.46
CA GLY A 217 -5.13 -18.55 -18.90
C GLY A 217 -4.13 -19.59 -19.41
N GLY A 218 -3.50 -20.39 -18.54
CA GLY A 218 -2.46 -21.36 -18.96
C GLY A 218 -1.24 -20.70 -19.59
N LEU A 219 -0.91 -19.44 -19.18
CA LEU A 219 0.19 -18.70 -19.79
C LEU A 219 1.55 -19.30 -19.41
N PRO A 220 2.55 -19.29 -20.34
CA PRO A 220 3.93 -19.67 -20.02
C PRO A 220 4.46 -18.89 -18.80
N HIS A 221 5.29 -19.56 -18.00
CA HIS A 221 5.87 -19.00 -16.76
C HIS A 221 4.88 -18.66 -15.64
N ALA A 222 3.56 -18.74 -15.86
CA ALA A 222 2.56 -18.66 -14.81
C ALA A 222 2.42 -19.98 -14.07
N THR A 223 3.40 -20.31 -13.23
CA THR A 223 3.37 -21.53 -12.39
C THR A 223 3.12 -21.18 -10.93
N ALA A 224 2.62 -22.15 -10.16
CA ALA A 224 2.45 -21.96 -8.71
C ALA A 224 3.78 -21.65 -8.00
N GLY A 225 4.89 -22.21 -8.48
CA GLY A 225 6.22 -21.95 -7.96
C GLY A 225 6.67 -20.49 -8.20
N GLU A 226 6.53 -19.98 -9.42
CA GLU A 226 6.86 -18.60 -9.76
C GLU A 226 5.92 -17.60 -9.04
N PHE A 227 4.66 -17.96 -8.90
CA PHE A 227 3.72 -17.15 -8.13
C PHE A 227 4.14 -17.05 -6.66
N ALA A 228 4.41 -18.18 -6.01
CA ALA A 228 4.84 -18.22 -4.62
C ALA A 228 6.18 -17.46 -4.41
N ARG A 229 7.16 -17.67 -5.31
CA ARG A 229 8.44 -16.96 -5.33
C ARG A 229 8.24 -15.43 -5.41
N ASN A 230 7.41 -14.98 -6.34
CA ASN A 230 7.14 -13.55 -6.54
C ASN A 230 6.43 -12.94 -5.32
N VAL A 231 5.37 -13.60 -4.80
CA VAL A 231 4.65 -13.13 -3.60
C VAL A 231 5.58 -13.04 -2.40
N LEU A 232 6.51 -13.99 -2.23
CA LEU A 232 7.48 -13.98 -1.14
C LEU A 232 8.43 -12.78 -1.25
N TRP A 233 9.18 -12.68 -2.33
CA TRP A 233 10.22 -11.65 -2.45
C TRP A 233 9.65 -10.23 -2.57
N VAL A 234 8.61 -10.06 -3.35
CA VAL A 234 7.92 -8.77 -3.47
C VAL A 234 7.20 -8.41 -2.16
N GLY A 235 6.53 -9.37 -1.53
CA GLY A 235 5.86 -9.17 -0.24
C GLY A 235 6.80 -8.74 0.88
N LEU A 236 7.97 -9.39 0.99
CA LEU A 236 9.03 -8.98 1.94
C LEU A 236 9.57 -7.59 1.60
N GLY A 237 9.80 -7.28 0.32
CA GLY A 237 10.18 -5.95 -0.11
C GLY A 237 9.13 -4.90 0.23
N ASN A 238 7.86 -5.18 -0.05
CA ASN A 238 6.75 -4.28 0.31
C ASN A 238 6.69 -4.07 1.82
N LEU A 239 6.91 -5.11 2.63
CA LEU A 239 6.95 -4.97 4.09
C LEU A 239 8.05 -4.00 4.54
N VAL A 240 9.27 -4.14 4.01
CA VAL A 240 10.37 -3.21 4.32
C VAL A 240 10.03 -1.79 3.86
N GLY A 241 9.52 -1.60 2.64
CA GLY A 241 9.14 -0.29 2.12
C GLY A 241 8.11 0.42 3.00
N GLY A 242 7.04 -0.28 3.38
CA GLY A 242 5.95 0.29 4.18
C GLY A 242 6.28 0.42 5.67
N ALA A 243 6.78 -0.65 6.29
CA ALA A 243 7.03 -0.68 7.74
C ALA A 243 8.31 0.08 8.13
N VAL A 244 9.44 -0.21 7.44
CA VAL A 244 10.76 0.29 7.84
C VAL A 244 11.06 1.66 7.24
N LEU A 245 10.70 1.92 5.96
CA LEU A 245 11.05 3.18 5.31
C LEU A 245 10.01 4.29 5.49
N VAL A 246 8.75 3.95 5.80
CA VAL A 246 7.70 4.95 6.03
C VAL A 246 7.15 4.87 7.46
N GLY A 247 6.64 3.72 7.87
CA GLY A 247 5.97 3.54 9.16
C GLY A 247 6.85 3.93 10.37
N ALA A 248 8.02 3.31 10.47
CA ALA A 248 8.92 3.51 11.59
C ALA A 248 9.52 4.93 11.66
N PRO A 249 10.03 5.55 10.56
CA PRO A 249 10.60 6.89 10.62
C PRO A 249 9.61 7.97 11.07
N TYR A 250 8.38 7.94 10.53
CA TYR A 250 7.36 8.91 10.95
C TYR A 250 6.92 8.69 12.40
N ALA A 251 6.76 7.44 12.84
CA ALA A 251 6.43 7.13 14.23
C ALA A 251 7.54 7.58 15.20
N TYR A 252 8.81 7.39 14.82
CA TYR A 252 9.97 7.86 15.60
C TYR A 252 10.03 9.40 15.69
N GLY A 253 9.85 10.09 14.56
CA GLY A 253 9.86 11.56 14.51
C GLY A 253 8.76 12.20 15.36
N ALA A 254 7.56 11.62 15.35
CA ALA A 254 6.44 12.08 16.17
C ALA A 254 6.70 11.92 17.69
N GLY A 255 7.42 10.87 18.11
CA GLY A 255 7.79 10.68 19.52
C GLY A 255 8.75 11.74 20.05
N ARG A 256 9.69 12.18 19.23
CA ARG A 256 10.64 13.27 19.59
C ARG A 256 9.97 14.64 19.66
N GLY A 257 8.98 14.91 18.80
CA GLY A 257 8.19 16.12 18.87
C GLY A 257 7.47 16.31 20.20
N ARG A 258 6.87 15.24 20.74
CA ARG A 258 6.26 15.27 22.08
C ARG A 258 7.25 15.57 23.18
N ALA A 259 8.39 14.89 23.20
CA ALA A 259 9.40 15.09 24.22
C ALA A 259 9.93 16.55 24.22
N HIS A 260 10.13 17.12 23.03
CA HIS A 260 10.59 18.49 22.92
C HIS A 260 9.53 19.52 23.34
N ALA A 261 8.27 19.32 22.94
CA ALA A 261 7.17 20.18 23.36
C ALA A 261 6.92 20.14 24.87
N GLN A 262 7.04 18.97 25.51
CA GLN A 262 6.92 18.82 26.96
C GLN A 262 8.08 19.49 27.71
N ALA A 263 9.32 19.38 27.20
CA ALA A 263 10.47 20.06 27.78
C ALA A 263 10.32 21.57 27.70
N SER A 264 9.92 22.12 26.55
CA SER A 264 9.68 23.56 26.38
C SER A 264 8.56 24.08 27.28
N ALA A 265 7.47 23.33 27.44
CA ALA A 265 6.37 23.70 28.34
C ALA A 265 6.79 23.66 29.82
N HIS A 266 7.70 22.77 30.19
CA HIS A 266 8.26 22.72 31.55
C HIS A 266 9.16 23.90 31.83
N ASP A 267 10.06 24.23 30.89
CA ASP A 267 10.94 25.41 30.98
C ASP A 267 10.14 26.71 31.06
N GLU A 268 9.05 26.87 30.28
CA GLU A 268 8.17 28.04 30.36
C GLU A 268 7.44 28.13 31.72
N ALA A 269 6.98 26.99 32.26
CA ALA A 269 6.34 26.96 33.55
C ALA A 269 7.32 27.33 34.70
N ASP A 270 8.55 26.86 34.65
CA ASP A 270 9.59 27.17 35.63
C ASP A 270 9.95 28.67 35.58
N VAL A 271 10.06 29.27 34.40
CA VAL A 271 10.30 30.70 34.26
C VAL A 271 9.15 31.54 34.86
N LEU A 272 7.90 31.13 34.66
CA LEU A 272 6.73 31.81 35.22
C LEU A 272 6.70 31.73 36.76
N VAL A 273 7.13 30.60 37.33
CA VAL A 273 7.24 30.42 38.80
C VAL A 273 8.33 31.31 39.39
N GLU A 274 9.49 31.41 38.74
CA GLU A 274 10.58 32.29 39.18
C GLU A 274 10.19 33.78 39.10
N VAL A 275 9.52 34.22 38.03
CA VAL A 275 9.03 35.58 37.87
C VAL A 275 7.93 35.93 38.89
N GLY A 276 7.07 34.92 39.24
CA GLY A 276 6.02 35.07 40.27
C GLY A 276 6.60 35.20 41.67
N ALA A 277 7.60 34.39 42.00
CA ALA A 277 8.27 34.42 43.33
C ALA A 277 9.08 35.68 43.56
N GLY A 278 9.61 36.29 42.48
CA GLY A 278 10.37 37.56 42.60
C GLY A 278 9.49 38.81 42.84
N ARG A 279 8.16 38.75 42.68
CA ARG A 279 7.22 39.84 42.92
C ARG A 279 6.70 39.93 44.34
N ASP A 280 6.80 38.85 45.13
CA ASP A 280 6.31 38.83 46.54
C ASP A 280 7.35 39.25 47.57
N THR A 281 8.57 39.56 47.16
CA THR A 281 9.64 40.00 48.10
C THR A 281 9.87 41.52 48.12
N GLY A 282 8.97 42.31 47.55
CA GLY A 282 9.08 43.77 47.46
C GLY A 282 7.93 44.51 48.21
N LEU A 283 7.84 44.40 49.54
CA LEU A 283 7.16 45.32 50.46
C LEU A 283 7.98 45.50 51.72
#